data_f4ccc93df58c22e9bc733a980072ffde
#
_entry.id   f4ccc93df58c22e9bc733a980072ffde
#
_cell.length_a   1.000
_cell.length_b   1.000
_cell.length_c   1.000
_cell.angle_alpha   90.00
_cell.angle_beta   90.00
_cell.angle_gamma   90.00
#
_symmetry.space_group_name_H-M   'P 1'
#
loop_
_entity.id
_entity.type
_entity.pdbx_description
1 polymer ?
#
loop_
_entity_poly.entity_id
_entity_poly.type
_entity_poly.pdbx_seq_one_letter_code
_entity_poly.pdbx_strand_id
1 'polypeptide(L)'
;MSDADSKTLPDDDAGSFSVVRSGDEGGARVGVLQTPHGTFETPCFLPVASHGELRNLTFEDAADCGSRLLMVNAWHVFRRAGAEELLKAGGLHGWMGWSHSVMTDSGGYQVYSLRETSRVDDEGVTFLSPEDGKEDQLTPERVIEIQRIIGSDVITVLDECPPYPCSKEAEQAAMERTHLWARRSVSAFQEMPPRYGRRQALWGIVQGGVSEDLRKISVDELSQHPFDGFGIGGLSIGMPPSVMREMTALVCERLPYDKPRHLLGTGLPPAILDGIEDGVDTFDCVLPVRKAERGVAYTSRGPIYYKRHAPRGLADSAIDPDCGCTTCRDYSWEELRRLYRSEKADAARLVAIHNLAFYHQTLHDARLAIRKREFRAYRDSFVEKWDSGEGSASQQGGGSPAASTTVGGSATPRMMGGMSPVSSSMGGGSPAKATRATPSPDKASKGSAVDESDAKTQKRGPSITGGRGVLHIKVKSNNVIVTFTDEQGQVIGWSTAGRAGFKGARKNSPMAAAFAGREAAQQAIDAGVQRVSVKVKDVQGRSEDVLGAVRDAGIEITSIVNVP
;
A
#
# COMPACT_ATOMS: atom_id res chain seq x y z
N MET A 1 -34.19 10.08 5.99
CA MET A 1 -34.15 9.91 4.52
C MET A 1 -34.67 8.50 4.25
N SER A 2 -35.78 8.40 3.55
CA SER A 2 -36.62 7.21 3.39
C SER A 2 -35.88 6.05 2.72
N ASP A 3 -36.16 4.84 3.20
CA ASP A 3 -35.86 3.56 2.56
C ASP A 3 -36.31 3.57 1.09
N ALA A 4 -35.36 3.80 0.21
CA ALA A 4 -35.57 3.68 -1.22
C ALA A 4 -35.03 2.32 -1.69
N ASP A 5 -35.97 1.39 -1.79
CA ASP A 5 -35.99 0.24 -2.67
C ASP A 5 -34.71 -0.62 -2.80
N SER A 6 -34.67 -1.70 -2.04
CA SER A 6 -33.97 -2.93 -2.41
C SER A 6 -34.74 -3.62 -3.58
N LYS A 7 -34.71 -3.05 -4.76
CA LYS A 7 -35.06 -3.79 -5.97
C LYS A 7 -33.88 -4.67 -6.33
N THR A 8 -34.04 -5.97 -6.21
CA THR A 8 -33.18 -6.94 -6.89
C THR A 8 -33.18 -6.59 -8.37
N LEU A 9 -32.01 -6.15 -8.86
CA LEU A 9 -31.82 -5.82 -10.28
C LEU A 9 -31.90 -7.11 -11.12
N PRO A 10 -32.26 -7.01 -12.41
CA PRO A 10 -32.14 -8.13 -13.34
C PRO A 10 -30.69 -8.65 -13.33
N ASP A 11 -30.51 -9.98 -13.37
CA ASP A 11 -29.18 -10.63 -13.32
C ASP A 11 -28.21 -10.16 -14.42
N ASP A 12 -28.72 -9.64 -15.53
CA ASP A 12 -27.94 -9.22 -16.69
C ASP A 12 -27.09 -7.95 -16.44
N ASP A 13 -27.47 -7.11 -15.45
CA ASP A 13 -26.76 -5.85 -15.15
C ASP A 13 -25.72 -5.97 -14.02
N ALA A 14 -25.62 -7.11 -13.36
CA ALA A 14 -24.67 -7.32 -12.27
C ALA A 14 -23.22 -7.26 -12.76
N GLY A 15 -22.41 -6.39 -12.13
CA GLY A 15 -21.03 -6.09 -12.53
C GLY A 15 -20.91 -4.96 -13.56
N SER A 16 -22.05 -4.38 -13.99
CA SER A 16 -22.00 -3.22 -14.89
C SER A 16 -21.46 -1.98 -14.20
N PHE A 17 -20.69 -1.21 -14.94
CA PHE A 17 -20.11 0.05 -14.48
C PHE A 17 -20.40 1.15 -15.50
N SER A 18 -20.81 2.30 -15.02
CA SER A 18 -21.04 3.47 -15.86
C SER A 18 -20.40 4.72 -15.26
N VAL A 19 -19.66 5.48 -16.07
CA VAL A 19 -19.12 6.78 -15.66
C VAL A 19 -20.21 7.81 -15.83
N VAL A 20 -20.65 8.40 -14.72
CA VAL A 20 -21.72 9.43 -14.73
C VAL A 20 -21.18 10.85 -14.77
N ARG A 21 -19.92 11.05 -14.40
CA ARG A 21 -19.26 12.36 -14.46
C ARG A 21 -17.74 12.20 -14.49
N SER A 22 -17.07 12.96 -15.36
CA SER A 22 -15.62 13.14 -15.35
C SER A 22 -15.27 14.53 -14.78
N GLY A 23 -14.12 14.62 -14.11
CA GLY A 23 -13.51 15.89 -13.71
C GLY A 23 -13.03 16.70 -14.93
N ASP A 24 -12.56 17.93 -14.68
CA ASP A 24 -12.05 18.81 -15.76
C ASP A 24 -10.61 18.45 -16.15
N GLU A 25 -9.84 17.92 -15.22
CA GLU A 25 -8.44 17.59 -15.38
C GLU A 25 -8.11 16.26 -14.71
N GLY A 26 -7.15 15.52 -15.28
CA GLY A 26 -6.75 14.20 -14.79
C GLY A 26 -7.77 13.10 -15.08
N GLY A 27 -7.63 11.99 -14.38
CA GLY A 27 -8.47 10.80 -14.51
C GLY A 27 -9.69 10.75 -13.57
N ALA A 28 -9.85 11.76 -12.69
CA ALA A 28 -10.89 11.78 -11.66
C ALA A 28 -12.29 11.67 -12.27
N ARG A 29 -13.09 10.71 -11.76
CA ARG A 29 -14.43 10.43 -12.28
C ARG A 29 -15.38 9.94 -11.20
N VAL A 30 -16.66 10.19 -11.38
CA VAL A 30 -17.73 9.55 -10.60
C VAL A 30 -18.36 8.47 -11.45
N GLY A 31 -18.36 7.25 -10.96
CA GLY A 31 -19.00 6.11 -11.58
C GLY A 31 -20.10 5.52 -10.69
N VAL A 32 -20.85 4.60 -11.27
CA VAL A 32 -21.85 3.77 -10.59
C VAL A 32 -21.52 2.32 -10.90
N LEU A 33 -21.30 1.52 -9.87
CA LEU A 33 -21.10 0.08 -9.97
C LEU A 33 -22.36 -0.63 -9.46
N GLN A 34 -22.87 -1.55 -10.26
CA GLN A 34 -24.03 -2.37 -9.93
C GLN A 34 -23.60 -3.77 -9.54
N THR A 35 -24.13 -4.29 -8.46
CA THR A 35 -23.90 -5.66 -8.00
C THR A 35 -25.23 -6.32 -7.61
N PRO A 36 -25.28 -7.63 -7.45
CA PRO A 36 -26.49 -8.31 -6.97
C PRO A 36 -26.99 -7.82 -5.59
N HIS A 37 -26.08 -7.30 -4.75
CA HIS A 37 -26.42 -6.82 -3.40
C HIS A 37 -26.44 -5.28 -3.28
N GLY A 38 -26.57 -4.58 -4.40
CA GLY A 38 -26.79 -3.13 -4.41
C GLY A 38 -25.97 -2.37 -5.43
N THR A 39 -26.31 -1.09 -5.52
CA THR A 39 -25.66 -0.12 -6.42
C THR A 39 -24.96 0.92 -5.56
N PHE A 40 -23.76 1.31 -5.91
CA PHE A 40 -23.01 2.33 -5.19
C PHE A 40 -22.16 3.20 -6.11
N GLU A 41 -21.90 4.42 -5.64
CA GLU A 41 -21.10 5.39 -6.38
C GLU A 41 -19.62 5.23 -6.07
N THR A 42 -18.80 5.42 -7.10
CA THR A 42 -17.35 5.53 -6.98
C THR A 42 -16.89 6.99 -7.17
N PRO A 43 -15.73 7.40 -6.62
CA PRO A 43 -14.80 6.59 -5.85
C PRO A 43 -15.36 6.16 -4.48
N CYS A 44 -15.03 4.95 -4.05
CA CYS A 44 -15.44 4.43 -2.75
C CYS A 44 -14.32 3.63 -2.05
N PHE A 45 -14.45 3.46 -0.74
CA PHE A 45 -13.51 2.71 0.10
C PHE A 45 -14.15 1.43 0.62
N LEU A 46 -13.37 0.34 0.57
CA LEU A 46 -13.74 -0.99 1.02
C LEU A 46 -13.03 -1.30 2.34
N PRO A 47 -13.74 -1.32 3.48
CA PRO A 47 -13.17 -1.87 4.70
C PRO A 47 -12.84 -3.35 4.53
N VAL A 48 -11.70 -3.76 5.10
CA VAL A 48 -11.18 -5.12 4.92
C VAL A 48 -11.65 -6.02 6.04
N ALA A 49 -12.39 -7.07 5.68
CA ALA A 49 -12.88 -8.14 6.54
C ALA A 49 -12.20 -9.47 6.18
N SER A 50 -10.86 -9.58 6.34
CA SER A 50 -10.01 -10.67 5.83
C SER A 50 -10.52 -12.07 6.16
N HIS A 51 -11.08 -12.27 7.35
CA HIS A 51 -11.57 -13.57 7.83
C HIS A 51 -13.11 -13.63 7.88
N GLY A 52 -13.80 -12.75 7.13
CA GLY A 52 -15.25 -12.61 7.18
C GLY A 52 -15.74 -11.89 8.45
N GLU A 53 -14.88 -11.09 9.05
CA GLU A 53 -15.21 -10.23 10.19
C GLU A 53 -14.40 -8.93 10.12
N LEU A 54 -14.99 -7.84 10.56
CA LEU A 54 -14.31 -6.56 10.72
C LEU A 54 -13.64 -6.52 12.09
N ARG A 55 -12.37 -6.20 12.10
CA ARG A 55 -11.60 -6.12 13.34
C ARG A 55 -12.07 -4.94 14.19
N ASN A 56 -12.49 -5.19 15.42
CA ASN A 56 -13.04 -4.19 16.37
C ASN A 56 -14.28 -3.42 15.87
N LEU A 57 -14.95 -3.85 14.84
CA LEU A 57 -16.20 -3.26 14.33
C LEU A 57 -17.22 -4.37 14.10
N THR A 58 -18.50 -4.04 14.29
CA THR A 58 -19.59 -4.85 13.77
C THR A 58 -19.87 -4.48 12.32
N PHE A 59 -20.60 -5.33 11.60
CA PHE A 59 -21.08 -4.98 10.26
C PHE A 59 -22.08 -3.82 10.27
N GLU A 60 -22.85 -3.69 11.35
CA GLU A 60 -23.73 -2.55 11.59
C GLU A 60 -22.94 -1.25 11.74
N ASP A 61 -21.86 -1.24 12.56
CA ASP A 61 -20.95 -0.09 12.63
C ASP A 61 -20.46 0.36 11.26
N ALA A 62 -20.07 -0.60 10.42
CA ALA A 62 -19.57 -0.30 9.07
C ALA A 62 -20.68 0.25 8.16
N ALA A 63 -21.87 -0.35 8.21
CA ALA A 63 -23.02 0.10 7.43
C ALA A 63 -23.44 1.52 7.83
N ASP A 64 -23.46 1.81 9.14
CA ASP A 64 -23.79 3.14 9.70
C ASP A 64 -22.75 4.20 9.32
N CYS A 65 -21.47 3.80 9.19
CA CYS A 65 -20.42 4.66 8.65
C CYS A 65 -20.56 4.92 7.14
N GLY A 66 -21.46 4.23 6.44
CA GLY A 66 -21.68 4.41 5.01
C GLY A 66 -21.01 3.34 4.12
N SER A 67 -20.44 2.27 4.69
CA SER A 67 -19.88 1.17 3.90
C SER A 67 -21.00 0.43 3.16
N ARG A 68 -20.79 0.17 1.86
CA ARG A 68 -21.71 -0.58 1.00
C ARG A 68 -21.02 -1.71 0.25
N LEU A 69 -19.70 -1.78 0.33
CA LEU A 69 -18.85 -2.80 -0.27
C LEU A 69 -17.73 -3.14 0.70
N LEU A 70 -17.49 -4.41 0.96
CA LEU A 70 -16.39 -4.91 1.78
C LEU A 70 -15.36 -5.64 0.92
N MET A 71 -14.10 -5.57 1.31
CA MET A 71 -13.05 -6.44 0.81
C MET A 71 -12.88 -7.64 1.74
N VAL A 72 -12.93 -8.85 1.21
CA VAL A 72 -12.79 -10.10 1.96
C VAL A 72 -11.74 -10.99 1.29
N ASN A 73 -10.92 -11.68 2.08
CA ASN A 73 -9.94 -12.60 1.53
C ASN A 73 -10.56 -14.00 1.34
N ALA A 74 -10.67 -14.44 0.08
CA ALA A 74 -11.33 -15.69 -0.26
C ALA A 74 -10.68 -16.91 0.39
N TRP A 75 -9.35 -16.99 0.37
CA TRP A 75 -8.62 -18.12 0.93
C TRP A 75 -8.77 -18.22 2.45
N HIS A 76 -8.67 -17.09 3.18
CA HIS A 76 -8.84 -17.08 4.63
C HIS A 76 -10.24 -17.46 5.06
N VAL A 77 -11.26 -16.90 4.40
CA VAL A 77 -12.66 -17.24 4.70
C VAL A 77 -12.94 -18.70 4.39
N PHE A 78 -12.51 -19.18 3.24
CA PHE A 78 -12.75 -20.58 2.84
C PHE A 78 -12.09 -21.56 3.81
N ARG A 79 -10.87 -21.28 4.26
CA ARG A 79 -10.20 -22.12 5.28
C ARG A 79 -10.89 -22.06 6.64
N ARG A 80 -11.44 -20.90 7.03
CA ARG A 80 -12.09 -20.71 8.33
C ARG A 80 -13.48 -21.36 8.38
N ALA A 81 -14.30 -21.11 7.39
CA ALA A 81 -15.70 -21.55 7.35
C ALA A 81 -15.83 -22.98 6.78
N GLY A 82 -15.01 -23.30 5.79
CA GLY A 82 -15.19 -24.53 5.00
C GLY A 82 -16.31 -24.41 3.96
N ALA A 83 -16.24 -25.27 2.95
CA ALA A 83 -17.23 -25.28 1.87
C ALA A 83 -18.66 -25.59 2.37
N GLU A 84 -18.78 -26.56 3.28
CA GLU A 84 -20.08 -27.02 3.79
C GLU A 84 -20.86 -25.92 4.51
N GLU A 85 -20.21 -25.17 5.43
CA GLU A 85 -20.86 -24.10 6.17
C GLU A 85 -21.23 -22.93 5.26
N LEU A 86 -20.37 -22.58 4.29
CA LEU A 86 -20.68 -21.53 3.32
C LEU A 86 -21.88 -21.92 2.44
N LEU A 87 -21.92 -23.16 1.95
CA LEU A 87 -23.05 -23.66 1.14
C LEU A 87 -24.36 -23.69 1.93
N LYS A 88 -24.30 -24.13 3.20
CA LYS A 88 -25.45 -24.18 4.10
C LYS A 88 -25.99 -22.79 4.43
N ALA A 89 -25.11 -21.81 4.57
CA ALA A 89 -25.48 -20.41 4.83
C ALA A 89 -26.01 -19.66 3.58
N GLY A 90 -25.97 -20.27 2.39
CA GLY A 90 -26.33 -19.60 1.15
C GLY A 90 -25.28 -18.63 0.64
N GLY A 91 -24.01 -18.87 0.98
CA GLY A 91 -22.86 -18.07 0.62
C GLY A 91 -22.36 -17.16 1.73
N LEU A 92 -21.37 -16.34 1.40
CA LEU A 92 -20.67 -15.47 2.34
C LEU A 92 -21.61 -14.44 3.00
N HIS A 93 -22.53 -13.86 2.25
CA HIS A 93 -23.49 -12.89 2.76
C HIS A 93 -24.31 -13.45 3.92
N GLY A 94 -24.87 -14.66 3.73
CA GLY A 94 -25.61 -15.34 4.79
C GLY A 94 -24.73 -15.77 5.96
N TRP A 95 -23.50 -16.22 5.69
CA TRP A 95 -22.55 -16.63 6.72
C TRP A 95 -22.07 -15.46 7.59
N MET A 96 -21.84 -14.28 6.98
CA MET A 96 -21.43 -13.07 7.68
C MET A 96 -22.59 -12.29 8.30
N GLY A 97 -23.83 -12.46 7.79
CA GLY A 97 -24.95 -11.56 8.11
C GLY A 97 -24.80 -10.16 7.49
N TRP A 98 -24.09 -10.07 6.35
CA TRP A 98 -23.89 -8.81 5.62
C TRP A 98 -24.77 -8.73 4.39
N SER A 99 -25.61 -7.69 4.29
CA SER A 99 -26.62 -7.54 3.24
C SER A 99 -26.18 -6.72 2.02
N HIS A 100 -25.02 -6.06 2.10
CA HIS A 100 -24.49 -5.26 1.00
C HIS A 100 -23.40 -6.02 0.24
N SER A 101 -22.82 -5.37 -0.75
CA SER A 101 -21.85 -5.96 -1.68
C SER A 101 -20.56 -6.45 -1.02
N VAL A 102 -19.98 -7.48 -1.60
CA VAL A 102 -18.68 -8.05 -1.20
C VAL A 102 -17.80 -8.25 -2.43
N MET A 103 -16.58 -7.78 -2.35
CA MET A 103 -15.48 -8.12 -3.25
C MET A 103 -14.53 -9.09 -2.54
N THR A 104 -14.12 -10.15 -3.23
CA THR A 104 -13.08 -11.06 -2.72
C THR A 104 -11.79 -10.89 -3.50
N ASP A 105 -10.67 -10.81 -2.76
CA ASP A 105 -9.37 -11.08 -3.35
C ASP A 105 -9.16 -12.58 -3.55
N SER A 106 -8.27 -12.94 -4.46
CA SER A 106 -7.97 -14.32 -4.84
C SER A 106 -7.10 -15.09 -3.84
N GLY A 107 -6.49 -14.37 -2.88
CA GLY A 107 -5.38 -14.89 -2.08
C GLY A 107 -4.00 -14.60 -2.69
N GLY A 108 -3.90 -13.80 -3.75
CA GLY A 108 -2.63 -13.41 -4.39
C GLY A 108 -1.67 -12.70 -3.44
N TYR A 109 -2.17 -11.89 -2.51
CA TYR A 109 -1.33 -11.29 -1.47
C TYR A 109 -0.66 -12.33 -0.58
N GLN A 110 -1.26 -13.51 -0.36
CA GLN A 110 -0.67 -14.60 0.41
C GLN A 110 0.55 -15.19 -0.28
N VAL A 111 0.62 -15.15 -1.60
CA VAL A 111 1.82 -15.53 -2.37
C VAL A 111 3.01 -14.70 -1.91
N TYR A 112 2.82 -13.40 -1.75
CA TYR A 112 3.85 -12.49 -1.23
C TYR A 112 4.09 -12.66 0.27
N SER A 113 3.04 -12.66 1.08
CA SER A 113 3.15 -12.63 2.56
C SER A 113 3.62 -13.96 3.17
N LEU A 114 3.40 -15.09 2.48
CA LEU A 114 3.79 -16.44 2.90
C LEU A 114 4.89 -17.04 2.01
N ARG A 115 5.63 -16.24 1.26
CA ARG A 115 6.66 -16.69 0.31
C ARG A 115 7.72 -17.62 0.90
N GLU A 116 8.00 -17.51 2.20
CA GLU A 116 8.97 -18.39 2.89
C GLU A 116 8.45 -19.83 3.06
N THR A 117 7.13 -20.01 3.01
CA THR A 117 6.45 -21.30 3.19
C THR A 117 5.58 -21.66 1.99
N SER A 118 5.76 -21.00 0.86
CA SER A 118 5.03 -21.26 -0.37
C SER A 118 5.98 -21.53 -1.54
N ARG A 119 5.49 -22.31 -2.51
CA ARG A 119 6.12 -22.52 -3.80
C ARG A 119 5.18 -22.01 -4.89
N VAL A 120 5.74 -21.25 -5.82
CA VAL A 120 5.02 -20.67 -6.97
C VAL A 120 5.54 -21.28 -8.25
N ASP A 121 4.65 -21.77 -9.10
CA ASP A 121 4.94 -22.26 -10.45
C ASP A 121 3.78 -21.94 -11.39
N ASP A 122 3.84 -22.36 -12.64
CA ASP A 122 2.82 -22.05 -13.65
C ASP A 122 1.46 -22.71 -13.34
N GLU A 123 1.45 -23.78 -12.53
CA GLU A 123 0.22 -24.43 -12.10
C GLU A 123 -0.52 -23.63 -11.02
N GLY A 124 0.20 -22.91 -10.18
CA GLY A 124 -0.40 -22.12 -9.10
C GLY A 124 0.56 -21.90 -7.94
N VAL A 125 -0.03 -21.80 -6.75
CA VAL A 125 0.70 -21.58 -5.49
C VAL A 125 0.43 -22.74 -4.54
N THR A 126 1.49 -23.37 -4.06
CA THR A 126 1.42 -24.40 -3.03
C THR A 126 1.89 -23.81 -1.69
N PHE A 127 1.01 -23.81 -0.69
CA PHE A 127 1.32 -23.40 0.67
C PHE A 127 1.55 -24.60 1.55
N LEU A 128 2.57 -24.54 2.41
CA LEU A 128 2.72 -25.47 3.50
C LEU A 128 1.94 -24.97 4.71
N SER A 129 0.97 -25.75 5.17
CA SER A 129 0.24 -25.45 6.41
C SER A 129 1.22 -25.52 7.59
N PRO A 130 1.38 -24.44 8.37
CA PRO A 130 2.23 -24.45 9.55
C PRO A 130 1.67 -25.32 10.69
N GLU A 131 0.38 -25.69 10.61
CA GLU A 131 -0.34 -26.42 11.66
C GLU A 131 -0.17 -27.94 11.53
N ASP A 132 -0.23 -28.48 10.31
CA ASP A 132 -0.23 -29.92 10.05
C ASP A 132 0.75 -30.36 8.96
N GLY A 133 1.53 -29.43 8.39
CA GLY A 133 2.51 -29.68 7.33
C GLY A 133 1.91 -30.12 5.98
N LYS A 134 0.57 -30.08 5.83
CA LYS A 134 -0.07 -30.43 4.57
C LYS A 134 0.09 -29.33 3.54
N GLU A 135 0.21 -29.76 2.30
CA GLU A 135 0.19 -28.85 1.15
C GLU A 135 -1.26 -28.45 0.83
N ASP A 136 -1.48 -27.15 0.65
CA ASP A 136 -2.73 -26.57 0.13
C ASP A 136 -2.38 -25.83 -1.16
N GLN A 137 -2.96 -26.29 -2.27
CA GLN A 137 -2.66 -25.76 -3.60
C GLN A 137 -3.79 -24.87 -4.09
N LEU A 138 -3.45 -23.63 -4.43
CA LEU A 138 -4.32 -22.70 -5.13
C LEU A 138 -3.92 -22.62 -6.60
N THR A 139 -4.68 -23.32 -7.47
CA THR A 139 -4.63 -23.12 -8.92
C THR A 139 -5.63 -22.03 -9.32
N PRO A 140 -5.52 -21.42 -10.50
CA PRO A 140 -6.51 -20.47 -11.01
C PRO A 140 -7.93 -21.02 -10.97
N GLU A 141 -8.14 -22.28 -11.38
CA GLU A 141 -9.44 -22.96 -11.38
C GLU A 141 -9.97 -23.15 -9.95
N ARG A 142 -9.09 -23.55 -9.03
CA ARG A 142 -9.46 -23.73 -7.62
C ARG A 142 -9.86 -22.42 -6.97
N VAL A 143 -9.20 -21.32 -7.30
CA VAL A 143 -9.53 -19.98 -6.79
C VAL A 143 -10.91 -19.55 -7.31
N ILE A 144 -11.23 -19.81 -8.56
CA ILE A 144 -12.57 -19.53 -9.10
C ILE A 144 -13.62 -20.41 -8.41
N GLU A 145 -13.35 -21.72 -8.23
CA GLU A 145 -14.25 -22.62 -7.52
C GLU A 145 -14.54 -22.13 -6.08
N ILE A 146 -13.49 -21.76 -5.33
CA ILE A 146 -13.62 -21.22 -3.98
C ILE A 146 -14.51 -19.97 -3.99
N GLN A 147 -14.28 -19.03 -4.88
CA GLN A 147 -15.05 -17.79 -4.96
C GLN A 147 -16.50 -18.04 -5.45
N ARG A 148 -16.73 -19.08 -6.24
CA ARG A 148 -18.09 -19.55 -6.58
C ARG A 148 -18.82 -20.11 -5.35
N ILE A 149 -18.13 -20.86 -4.48
CA ILE A 149 -18.68 -21.35 -3.20
C ILE A 149 -18.95 -20.20 -2.24
N ILE A 150 -18.05 -19.22 -2.19
CA ILE A 150 -18.19 -18.00 -1.37
C ILE A 150 -19.38 -17.17 -1.85
N GLY A 151 -19.58 -17.01 -3.15
CA GLY A 151 -20.70 -16.26 -3.72
C GLY A 151 -20.62 -14.75 -3.49
N SER A 152 -19.41 -14.15 -3.46
CA SER A 152 -19.20 -12.70 -3.45
C SER A 152 -19.64 -12.06 -4.76
N ASP A 153 -19.94 -10.77 -4.76
CA ASP A 153 -20.42 -10.04 -5.94
C ASP A 153 -19.33 -9.81 -6.96
N VAL A 154 -18.14 -9.47 -6.49
CA VAL A 154 -16.95 -9.27 -7.30
C VAL A 154 -15.88 -10.26 -6.88
N ILE A 155 -15.31 -10.95 -7.84
CA ILE A 155 -14.21 -11.90 -7.64
C ILE A 155 -12.99 -11.50 -8.47
N THR A 156 -11.80 -11.86 -8.02
CA THR A 156 -10.56 -11.53 -8.72
C THR A 156 -9.83 -12.79 -9.17
N VAL A 157 -9.06 -12.67 -10.26
CA VAL A 157 -8.16 -13.73 -10.72
C VAL A 157 -7.01 -13.92 -9.74
N LEU A 158 -6.42 -15.12 -9.71
CA LEU A 158 -5.16 -15.37 -9.01
C LEU A 158 -4.05 -14.57 -9.69
N ASP A 159 -3.22 -13.89 -8.90
CA ASP A 159 -2.10 -13.10 -9.37
C ASP A 159 -0.84 -13.32 -8.54
N GLU A 160 0.32 -13.09 -9.12
CA GLU A 160 1.58 -13.10 -8.40
C GLU A 160 2.09 -11.69 -8.18
N CYS A 161 2.18 -11.30 -6.90
CA CYS A 161 2.75 -10.04 -6.48
C CYS A 161 4.23 -10.23 -6.17
N PRO A 162 5.16 -9.75 -7.02
CA PRO A 162 6.59 -9.87 -6.77
C PRO A 162 7.01 -9.01 -5.57
N PRO A 163 8.08 -9.38 -4.83
CA PRO A 163 8.59 -8.54 -3.75
C PRO A 163 9.16 -7.23 -4.30
N TYR A 164 9.20 -6.19 -3.45
CA TYR A 164 9.88 -4.95 -3.78
C TYR A 164 10.98 -4.64 -2.75
N PRO A 165 12.21 -4.29 -3.20
CA PRO A 165 12.69 -4.31 -4.58
C PRO A 165 12.98 -5.73 -5.10
N CYS A 166 12.85 -5.92 -6.41
CA CYS A 166 13.31 -7.12 -7.11
C CYS A 166 13.89 -6.76 -8.48
N SER A 167 14.42 -7.75 -9.21
CA SER A 167 14.93 -7.51 -10.56
C SER A 167 13.81 -7.41 -11.59
N LYS A 168 14.06 -6.75 -12.72
CA LYS A 168 13.08 -6.62 -13.81
C LYS A 168 12.66 -7.99 -14.36
N GLU A 169 13.58 -8.94 -14.40
CA GLU A 169 13.31 -10.32 -14.83
C GLU A 169 12.31 -11.01 -13.87
N ALA A 170 12.41 -10.74 -12.55
CA ALA A 170 11.45 -11.26 -11.58
C ALA A 170 10.09 -10.59 -11.71
N GLU A 171 10.03 -9.27 -11.96
CA GLU A 171 8.78 -8.55 -12.25
C GLU A 171 8.12 -9.12 -13.52
N GLN A 172 8.90 -9.37 -14.56
CA GLN A 172 8.42 -9.94 -15.82
C GLN A 172 7.89 -11.36 -15.64
N ALA A 173 8.61 -12.23 -14.96
CA ALA A 173 8.17 -13.60 -14.71
C ALA A 173 6.87 -13.66 -13.90
N ALA A 174 6.73 -12.81 -12.87
CA ALA A 174 5.49 -12.69 -12.09
C ALA A 174 4.31 -12.15 -12.93
N MET A 175 4.56 -11.18 -13.79
CA MET A 175 3.57 -10.65 -14.72
C MET A 175 3.10 -11.72 -15.72
N GLU A 176 4.04 -12.43 -16.38
CA GLU A 176 3.73 -13.48 -17.36
C GLU A 176 2.93 -14.62 -16.73
N ARG A 177 3.27 -15.02 -15.50
CA ARG A 177 2.51 -16.02 -14.74
C ARG A 177 1.13 -15.50 -14.36
N THR A 178 1.00 -14.25 -13.95
CA THR A 178 -0.31 -13.62 -13.70
C THR A 178 -1.18 -13.66 -14.96
N HIS A 179 -0.63 -13.39 -16.15
CA HIS A 179 -1.36 -13.49 -17.42
C HIS A 179 -1.78 -14.93 -17.74
N LEU A 180 -0.89 -15.92 -17.51
CA LEU A 180 -1.24 -17.33 -17.67
C LEU A 180 -2.41 -17.72 -16.76
N TRP A 181 -2.34 -17.34 -15.49
CA TRP A 181 -3.39 -17.62 -14.51
C TRP A 181 -4.68 -16.85 -14.80
N ALA A 182 -4.60 -15.63 -15.32
CA ALA A 182 -5.76 -14.86 -15.73
C ALA A 182 -6.55 -15.57 -16.86
N ARG A 183 -5.87 -16.07 -17.88
CA ARG A 183 -6.49 -16.85 -18.98
C ARG A 183 -7.18 -18.12 -18.45
N ARG A 184 -6.51 -18.87 -17.57
CA ARG A 184 -7.07 -20.08 -16.94
C ARG A 184 -8.28 -19.73 -16.06
N SER A 185 -8.20 -18.63 -15.31
CA SER A 185 -9.32 -18.14 -14.49
C SER A 185 -10.54 -17.76 -15.33
N VAL A 186 -10.35 -17.11 -16.48
CA VAL A 186 -11.43 -16.78 -17.42
C VAL A 186 -12.12 -18.04 -17.93
N SER A 187 -11.36 -19.06 -18.37
CA SER A 187 -11.91 -20.34 -18.83
C SER A 187 -12.72 -21.02 -17.72
N ALA A 188 -12.13 -21.14 -16.52
CA ALA A 188 -12.80 -21.73 -15.37
C ALA A 188 -14.07 -20.97 -14.97
N PHE A 189 -14.05 -19.64 -15.04
CA PHE A 189 -15.21 -18.80 -14.73
C PHE A 189 -16.36 -19.02 -15.71
N GLN A 190 -16.07 -19.19 -16.99
CA GLN A 190 -17.06 -19.47 -18.04
C GLN A 190 -17.65 -20.89 -17.93
N GLU A 191 -16.83 -21.87 -17.52
CA GLU A 191 -17.26 -23.27 -17.37
C GLU A 191 -18.04 -23.51 -16.07
N MET A 192 -17.80 -22.71 -15.01
CA MET A 192 -18.43 -22.88 -13.70
C MET A 192 -19.58 -21.88 -13.52
N PRO A 193 -20.84 -22.31 -13.56
CA PRO A 193 -21.98 -21.41 -13.33
C PRO A 193 -21.99 -20.85 -11.90
N PRO A 194 -22.59 -19.67 -11.68
CA PRO A 194 -22.76 -19.12 -10.34
C PRO A 194 -23.65 -20.04 -9.49
N ARG A 195 -23.26 -20.29 -8.23
CA ARG A 195 -23.94 -21.25 -7.37
C ARG A 195 -25.26 -20.76 -6.78
N TYR A 196 -25.43 -19.46 -6.64
CA TYR A 196 -26.58 -18.86 -5.95
C TYR A 196 -27.52 -18.12 -6.89
N GLY A 197 -27.47 -18.43 -8.19
CA GLY A 197 -28.35 -17.83 -9.22
C GLY A 197 -28.06 -16.35 -9.47
N ARG A 198 -26.95 -15.82 -8.99
CA ARG A 198 -26.55 -14.42 -9.15
C ARG A 198 -25.24 -14.34 -9.91
N ARG A 199 -25.19 -13.47 -10.92
CA ARG A 199 -23.95 -13.21 -11.67
C ARG A 199 -22.90 -12.59 -10.75
N GLN A 200 -21.69 -13.10 -10.80
CA GLN A 200 -20.51 -12.50 -10.17
C GLN A 200 -19.70 -11.74 -11.23
N ALA A 201 -19.16 -10.58 -10.89
CA ALA A 201 -18.23 -9.86 -11.75
C ALA A 201 -16.81 -10.44 -11.60
N LEU A 202 -16.10 -10.69 -12.70
CA LEU A 202 -14.70 -11.15 -12.69
C LEU A 202 -13.75 -10.01 -13.03
N TRP A 203 -12.80 -9.74 -12.14
CA TRP A 203 -11.80 -8.68 -12.33
C TRP A 203 -10.41 -9.24 -12.56
N GLY A 204 -9.73 -8.71 -13.58
CA GLY A 204 -8.31 -8.97 -13.85
C GLY A 204 -7.41 -8.16 -12.93
N ILE A 205 -6.18 -8.66 -12.67
CA ILE A 205 -5.20 -7.95 -11.82
C ILE A 205 -3.99 -7.59 -12.66
N VAL A 206 -3.74 -6.28 -12.83
CA VAL A 206 -2.58 -5.75 -13.54
C VAL A 206 -1.35 -5.83 -12.64
N GLN A 207 -0.34 -6.59 -13.07
CA GLN A 207 0.98 -6.69 -12.44
C GLN A 207 2.06 -6.10 -13.37
N GLY A 208 3.34 -6.14 -13.00
CA GLY A 208 4.46 -5.58 -13.77
C GLY A 208 5.45 -4.76 -12.93
N GLY A 209 5.37 -4.89 -11.59
CA GLY A 209 6.27 -4.24 -10.65
C GLY A 209 6.30 -2.72 -10.80
N VAL A 210 7.50 -2.14 -10.87
CA VAL A 210 7.74 -0.71 -11.10
C VAL A 210 8.22 -0.41 -12.52
N SER A 211 8.17 -1.39 -13.42
CA SER A 211 8.60 -1.26 -14.81
C SER A 211 7.43 -0.79 -15.67
N GLU A 212 7.51 0.43 -16.23
CA GLU A 212 6.48 1.03 -17.07
C GLU A 212 6.10 0.14 -18.27
N ASP A 213 7.10 -0.41 -18.97
CA ASP A 213 6.89 -1.27 -20.14
C ASP A 213 6.13 -2.55 -19.76
N LEU A 214 6.46 -3.19 -18.62
CA LEU A 214 5.74 -4.35 -18.15
C LEU A 214 4.30 -4.02 -17.75
N ARG A 215 4.05 -2.88 -17.10
CA ARG A 215 2.69 -2.41 -16.78
C ARG A 215 1.87 -2.20 -18.05
N LYS A 216 2.45 -1.57 -19.08
CA LYS A 216 1.79 -1.38 -20.38
C LYS A 216 1.44 -2.70 -21.05
N ILE A 217 2.38 -3.64 -21.08
CA ILE A 217 2.15 -5.00 -21.62
C ILE A 217 1.02 -5.69 -20.84
N SER A 218 1.03 -5.58 -19.49
CA SER A 218 0.02 -6.20 -18.66
C SER A 218 -1.39 -5.65 -18.90
N VAL A 219 -1.53 -4.34 -19.03
CA VAL A 219 -2.82 -3.73 -19.38
C VAL A 219 -3.31 -4.20 -20.75
N ASP A 220 -2.43 -4.18 -21.75
CA ASP A 220 -2.79 -4.56 -23.13
C ASP A 220 -3.24 -6.02 -23.22
N GLU A 221 -2.54 -6.94 -22.56
CA GLU A 221 -2.91 -8.36 -22.53
C GLU A 221 -4.24 -8.56 -21.81
N LEU A 222 -4.38 -8.03 -20.59
CA LEU A 222 -5.58 -8.26 -19.78
C LEU A 222 -6.82 -7.59 -20.36
N SER A 223 -6.69 -6.47 -21.06
CA SER A 223 -7.81 -5.78 -21.69
C SER A 223 -8.43 -6.55 -22.88
N GLN A 224 -7.74 -7.59 -23.37
CA GLN A 224 -8.29 -8.48 -24.42
C GLN A 224 -9.26 -9.53 -23.87
N HIS A 225 -9.31 -9.71 -22.55
CA HIS A 225 -10.16 -10.68 -21.90
C HIS A 225 -11.48 -10.04 -21.39
N PRO A 226 -12.55 -10.81 -21.24
CA PRO A 226 -13.87 -10.30 -20.87
C PRO A 226 -13.98 -10.00 -19.37
N PHE A 227 -13.07 -9.21 -18.84
CA PHE A 227 -13.12 -8.74 -17.46
C PHE A 227 -14.16 -7.63 -17.28
N ASP A 228 -14.86 -7.67 -16.14
CA ASP A 228 -15.82 -6.64 -15.74
C ASP A 228 -15.14 -5.42 -15.11
N GLY A 229 -13.90 -5.56 -14.67
CA GLY A 229 -13.09 -4.52 -14.05
C GLY A 229 -11.64 -4.96 -13.86
N PHE A 230 -10.82 -4.05 -13.31
CA PHE A 230 -9.38 -4.29 -13.15
C PHE A 230 -8.89 -3.85 -11.77
N GLY A 231 -8.10 -4.72 -11.14
CA GLY A 231 -7.29 -4.39 -9.98
C GLY A 231 -5.87 -3.97 -10.41
N ILE A 232 -5.30 -3.02 -9.71
CA ILE A 232 -3.91 -2.56 -9.87
C ILE A 232 -3.12 -3.14 -8.69
N GLY A 233 -2.38 -4.23 -8.96
CA GLY A 233 -1.70 -5.02 -7.94
C GLY A 233 -0.23 -4.63 -7.75
N GLY A 234 0.34 -5.05 -6.61
CA GLY A 234 1.77 -5.01 -6.34
C GLY A 234 2.35 -3.63 -6.01
N LEU A 235 1.56 -2.56 -5.89
CA LEU A 235 2.07 -1.21 -5.65
C LEU A 235 2.09 -0.76 -4.19
N SER A 236 1.41 -1.47 -3.28
CA SER A 236 1.27 -1.08 -1.87
C SER A 236 2.24 -1.81 -0.92
N ILE A 237 3.23 -2.55 -1.43
CA ILE A 237 4.12 -3.43 -0.67
C ILE A 237 5.50 -2.82 -0.36
N GLY A 238 5.55 -1.53 -0.04
CA GLY A 238 6.78 -0.86 0.39
C GLY A 238 7.45 0.03 -0.65
N MET A 239 6.78 0.30 -1.76
CA MET A 239 7.25 1.25 -2.78
C MET A 239 7.20 2.69 -2.28
N PRO A 240 8.07 3.58 -2.80
CA PRO A 240 7.94 5.01 -2.58
C PRO A 240 6.58 5.52 -3.10
N PRO A 241 5.89 6.42 -2.38
CA PRO A 241 4.60 6.95 -2.82
C PRO A 241 4.61 7.58 -4.22
N SER A 242 5.71 8.23 -4.61
CA SER A 242 5.87 8.79 -5.96
C SER A 242 5.85 7.73 -7.06
N VAL A 243 6.55 6.61 -6.85
CA VAL A 243 6.59 5.49 -7.80
C VAL A 243 5.23 4.80 -7.88
N MET A 244 4.57 4.59 -6.72
CA MET A 244 3.21 4.04 -6.69
C MET A 244 2.26 4.91 -7.51
N ARG A 245 2.29 6.24 -7.33
CA ARG A 245 1.45 7.18 -8.06
C ARG A 245 1.73 7.15 -9.56
N GLU A 246 3.01 7.22 -9.96
CA GLU A 246 3.42 7.18 -11.36
C GLU A 246 2.91 5.92 -12.07
N MET A 247 3.09 4.74 -11.46
CA MET A 247 2.61 3.48 -12.03
C MET A 247 1.07 3.39 -12.03
N THR A 248 0.40 3.94 -11.02
CA THR A 248 -1.06 4.00 -10.97
C THR A 248 -1.63 4.85 -12.09
N ALA A 249 -1.10 6.05 -12.30
CA ALA A 249 -1.52 6.96 -13.37
C ALA A 249 -1.34 6.31 -14.75
N LEU A 250 -0.15 5.73 -15.00
CA LEU A 250 0.17 5.03 -16.25
C LEU A 250 -0.81 3.88 -16.56
N VAL A 251 -1.15 3.07 -15.55
CA VAL A 251 -2.11 1.97 -15.71
C VAL A 251 -3.52 2.51 -15.95
N CYS A 252 -3.95 3.51 -15.17
CA CYS A 252 -5.28 4.09 -15.32
C CYS A 252 -5.50 4.79 -16.68
N GLU A 253 -4.47 5.46 -17.20
CA GLU A 253 -4.54 6.10 -18.52
C GLU A 253 -4.80 5.09 -19.64
N ARG A 254 -4.29 3.85 -19.49
CA ARG A 254 -4.33 2.82 -20.53
C ARG A 254 -5.49 1.84 -20.40
N LEU A 255 -6.04 1.64 -19.18
CA LEU A 255 -7.17 0.75 -18.95
C LEU A 255 -8.45 1.26 -19.65
N PRO A 256 -9.34 0.35 -20.11
CA PRO A 256 -10.63 0.73 -20.71
C PRO A 256 -11.40 1.72 -19.82
N TYR A 257 -11.95 2.77 -20.44
CA TYR A 257 -12.62 3.86 -19.72
C TYR A 257 -13.92 3.43 -19.05
N ASP A 258 -14.62 2.50 -19.66
CA ASP A 258 -15.91 1.95 -19.21
C ASP A 258 -15.79 0.83 -18.17
N LYS A 259 -14.58 0.56 -17.69
CA LYS A 259 -14.32 -0.46 -16.66
C LYS A 259 -13.89 0.18 -15.34
N PRO A 260 -14.36 -0.35 -14.19
CA PRO A 260 -13.93 0.12 -12.88
C PRO A 260 -12.49 -0.30 -12.59
N ARG A 261 -11.78 0.52 -11.81
CA ARG A 261 -10.38 0.35 -11.46
C ARG A 261 -10.23 0.34 -9.94
N HIS A 262 -9.57 -0.68 -9.43
CA HIS A 262 -9.33 -0.88 -8.00
C HIS A 262 -7.84 -0.82 -7.68
N LEU A 263 -7.42 0.05 -6.78
CA LEU A 263 -6.03 0.12 -6.30
C LEU A 263 -5.91 -0.66 -4.98
N LEU A 264 -5.27 -1.85 -5.05
CA LEU A 264 -5.17 -2.78 -3.93
C LEU A 264 -4.27 -2.24 -2.80
N GLY A 265 -4.79 -2.29 -1.57
CA GLY A 265 -4.02 -2.06 -0.35
C GLY A 265 -3.65 -0.60 -0.06
N THR A 266 -4.18 0.36 -0.78
CA THR A 266 -3.87 1.79 -0.60
C THR A 266 -4.85 2.47 0.32
N GLY A 267 -4.35 3.05 1.43
CA GLY A 267 -5.24 3.51 2.48
C GLY A 267 -4.85 4.80 3.20
N LEU A 268 -3.77 5.50 2.86
CA LEU A 268 -3.55 6.84 3.41
C LEU A 268 -4.45 7.85 2.68
N PRO A 269 -5.22 8.69 3.40
CA PRO A 269 -6.17 9.61 2.76
C PRO A 269 -5.58 10.48 1.64
N PRO A 270 -4.39 11.11 1.75
CA PRO A 270 -3.77 11.79 0.63
C PRO A 270 -3.50 10.89 -0.58
N ALA A 271 -3.02 9.66 -0.35
CA ALA A 271 -2.74 8.71 -1.43
C ALA A 271 -4.01 8.21 -2.12
N ILE A 272 -5.13 8.12 -1.40
CA ILE A 272 -6.44 7.84 -1.99
C ILE A 272 -6.86 8.98 -2.92
N LEU A 273 -6.72 10.23 -2.48
CA LEU A 273 -7.04 11.39 -3.32
C LEU A 273 -6.12 11.51 -4.54
N ASP A 274 -4.84 11.16 -4.41
CA ASP A 274 -3.92 11.04 -5.55
C ASP A 274 -4.39 9.96 -6.54
N GLY A 275 -4.77 8.78 -6.04
CA GLY A 275 -5.30 7.71 -6.87
C GLY A 275 -6.62 8.08 -7.59
N ILE A 276 -7.48 8.88 -6.95
CA ILE A 276 -8.70 9.41 -7.58
C ILE A 276 -8.33 10.35 -8.74
N GLU A 277 -7.36 11.24 -8.53
CA GLU A 277 -6.86 12.11 -9.60
C GLU A 277 -6.33 11.32 -10.80
N ASP A 278 -5.68 10.18 -10.50
CA ASP A 278 -5.12 9.27 -11.51
C ASP A 278 -6.20 8.37 -12.17
N GLY A 279 -7.45 8.38 -11.68
CA GLY A 279 -8.58 7.67 -12.30
C GLY A 279 -8.96 6.34 -11.63
N VAL A 280 -8.58 6.12 -10.38
CA VAL A 280 -8.99 4.95 -9.57
C VAL A 280 -10.40 5.15 -9.02
N ASP A 281 -11.21 4.09 -9.06
CA ASP A 281 -12.61 4.09 -8.61
C ASP A 281 -12.80 3.50 -7.21
N THR A 282 -11.99 2.50 -6.84
CA THR A 282 -12.17 1.80 -5.56
C THR A 282 -10.84 1.53 -4.87
N PHE A 283 -10.87 1.54 -3.54
CA PHE A 283 -9.70 1.38 -2.67
C PHE A 283 -10.02 0.47 -1.50
N ASP A 284 -9.10 -0.39 -1.11
CA ASP A 284 -9.19 -1.16 0.11
C ASP A 284 -7.97 -0.93 1.01
N CYS A 285 -8.15 -0.96 2.30
CA CYS A 285 -7.03 -1.04 3.24
C CYS A 285 -7.48 -1.35 4.67
N VAL A 286 -6.61 -2.01 5.42
CA VAL A 286 -6.80 -2.26 6.86
C VAL A 286 -6.49 -1.03 7.74
N LEU A 287 -5.95 0.04 7.17
CA LEU A 287 -5.41 1.18 7.93
C LEU A 287 -6.41 1.86 8.86
N PRO A 288 -7.66 2.18 8.49
CA PRO A 288 -8.59 2.87 9.37
C PRO A 288 -8.74 2.15 10.72
N VAL A 289 -8.95 0.85 10.68
CA VAL A 289 -9.16 0.01 11.86
C VAL A 289 -7.84 -0.28 12.58
N ARG A 290 -6.80 -0.68 11.85
CA ARG A 290 -5.48 -1.02 12.41
C ARG A 290 -4.81 0.19 13.10
N LYS A 291 -5.02 1.39 12.59
CA LYS A 291 -4.52 2.62 13.21
C LYS A 291 -5.30 2.99 14.47
N ALA A 292 -6.61 2.77 14.48
CA ALA A 292 -7.43 2.95 15.68
C ALA A 292 -6.93 2.07 16.84
N GLU A 293 -6.61 0.80 16.62
CA GLU A 293 -6.01 -0.08 17.64
C GLU A 293 -4.71 0.47 18.25
N ARG A 294 -3.96 1.20 17.44
CA ARG A 294 -2.71 1.85 17.86
C ARG A 294 -2.93 3.23 18.50
N GLY A 295 -4.17 3.66 18.64
CA GLY A 295 -4.56 4.95 19.21
C GLY A 295 -4.32 6.11 18.25
N VAL A 296 -4.60 5.91 16.96
CA VAL A 296 -4.49 6.93 15.92
C VAL A 296 -5.86 7.17 15.30
N ALA A 297 -6.34 8.41 15.37
CA ALA A 297 -7.49 8.89 14.63
C ALA A 297 -7.04 9.76 13.45
N TYR A 298 -7.78 9.70 12.35
CA TYR A 298 -7.57 10.54 11.18
C TYR A 298 -8.52 11.74 11.22
N THR A 299 -8.04 12.91 10.89
CA THR A 299 -8.84 14.13 10.77
C THR A 299 -8.50 14.89 9.51
N SER A 300 -9.30 15.86 9.15
CA SER A 300 -9.03 16.79 8.04
C SER A 300 -7.69 17.54 8.17
N ARG A 301 -7.13 17.58 9.38
CA ARG A 301 -5.85 18.22 9.70
C ARG A 301 -4.73 17.22 9.99
N GLY A 302 -4.86 15.98 9.50
CA GLY A 302 -3.88 14.93 9.68
C GLY A 302 -4.15 13.98 10.85
N PRO A 303 -3.24 13.03 11.11
CA PRO A 303 -3.43 12.00 12.13
C PRO A 303 -3.21 12.52 13.55
N ILE A 304 -4.09 12.15 14.45
CA ILE A 304 -4.02 12.45 15.87
C ILE A 304 -3.66 11.18 16.67
N TYR A 305 -2.89 11.35 17.73
CA TYR A 305 -2.36 10.24 18.55
C TYR A 305 -2.85 10.33 19.99
N TYR A 306 -3.73 9.44 20.45
CA TYR A 306 -4.27 9.41 21.81
C TYR A 306 -3.25 9.13 22.92
N LYS A 307 -2.09 8.60 22.59
CA LYS A 307 -0.97 8.47 23.55
C LYS A 307 -0.35 9.81 23.93
N ARG A 308 -0.61 10.87 23.17
CA ARG A 308 -0.13 12.23 23.44
C ARG A 308 -1.21 13.03 24.20
N HIS A 309 -0.82 14.14 24.79
CA HIS A 309 -1.79 15.08 25.36
C HIS A 309 -2.64 15.71 24.24
N ALA A 310 -3.88 16.01 24.56
CA ALA A 310 -4.73 16.79 23.66
C ALA A 310 -4.02 18.10 23.29
N PRO A 311 -4.14 18.57 22.05
CA PRO A 311 -3.74 19.95 21.73
C PRO A 311 -4.43 20.94 22.69
N ARG A 312 -3.77 22.08 22.97
CA ARG A 312 -4.33 23.09 23.88
C ARG A 312 -5.74 23.49 23.43
N GLY A 313 -6.70 23.43 24.36
CA GLY A 313 -8.10 23.80 24.12
C GLY A 313 -8.97 22.75 23.44
N LEU A 314 -8.43 21.55 23.12
CA LEU A 314 -9.21 20.49 22.46
C LEU A 314 -9.53 19.30 23.37
N ALA A 315 -9.21 19.35 24.66
CA ALA A 315 -9.47 18.23 25.59
C ALA A 315 -10.97 17.85 25.64
N ASP A 316 -11.83 18.83 25.69
CA ASP A 316 -13.29 18.69 25.79
C ASP A 316 -13.99 18.74 24.40
N SER A 317 -13.22 18.77 23.32
CA SER A 317 -13.76 18.78 21.96
C SER A 317 -13.83 17.38 21.37
N ALA A 318 -14.66 17.21 20.34
CA ALA A 318 -14.68 16.01 19.50
C ALA A 318 -13.30 15.75 18.86
N ILE A 319 -13.08 14.53 18.34
CA ILE A 319 -11.86 14.16 17.59
C ILE A 319 -11.66 15.13 16.43
N ASP A 320 -12.69 15.32 15.65
CA ASP A 320 -12.75 16.25 14.53
C ASP A 320 -14.08 17.01 14.62
N PRO A 321 -14.04 18.34 14.84
CA PRO A 321 -15.26 19.15 14.98
C PRO A 321 -16.18 19.11 13.75
N ASP A 322 -15.61 18.84 12.58
CA ASP A 322 -16.35 18.78 11.32
C ASP A 322 -16.91 17.37 11.03
N CYS A 323 -16.63 16.38 11.90
CA CYS A 323 -17.08 15.01 11.74
C CYS A 323 -18.41 14.74 12.44
N GLY A 324 -19.41 14.28 11.68
CA GLY A 324 -20.75 13.94 12.20
C GLY A 324 -20.91 12.50 12.73
N CYS A 325 -19.84 11.70 12.86
CA CYS A 325 -19.95 10.32 13.32
C CYS A 325 -20.39 10.22 14.80
N THR A 326 -20.91 9.06 15.19
CA THR A 326 -21.37 8.80 16.56
C THR A 326 -20.27 9.03 17.60
N THR A 327 -19.04 8.65 17.29
CA THR A 327 -17.90 8.86 18.20
C THR A 327 -17.63 10.35 18.44
N CYS A 328 -17.62 11.18 17.39
CA CYS A 328 -17.39 12.63 17.55
C CYS A 328 -18.54 13.36 18.22
N ARG A 329 -19.78 12.85 18.05
CA ARG A 329 -20.96 13.41 18.68
C ARG A 329 -21.01 13.12 20.18
N ASP A 330 -20.63 11.90 20.59
CA ASP A 330 -20.89 11.37 21.91
C ASP A 330 -19.67 11.36 22.85
N TYR A 331 -18.45 11.57 22.32
CA TYR A 331 -17.19 11.50 23.08
C TYR A 331 -16.26 12.65 22.77
N SER A 332 -15.68 13.23 23.82
CA SER A 332 -14.58 14.17 23.73
C SER A 332 -13.23 13.46 23.57
N TRP A 333 -12.21 14.21 23.16
CA TRP A 333 -10.83 13.74 23.09
C TRP A 333 -10.34 13.11 24.40
N GLU A 334 -10.54 13.78 25.53
CA GLU A 334 -10.03 13.32 26.82
C GLU A 334 -10.80 12.09 27.34
N GLU A 335 -12.07 11.96 27.01
CA GLU A 335 -12.84 10.74 27.32
C GLU A 335 -12.30 9.53 26.57
N LEU A 336 -12.09 9.66 25.27
CA LEU A 336 -11.47 8.59 24.46
C LEU A 336 -10.06 8.26 24.94
N ARG A 337 -9.28 9.26 25.34
CA ARG A 337 -7.95 9.06 25.90
C ARG A 337 -7.99 8.30 27.23
N ARG A 338 -8.98 8.56 28.07
CA ARG A 338 -9.22 7.79 29.31
C ARG A 338 -9.60 6.35 28.98
N LEU A 339 -10.53 6.14 28.05
CA LEU A 339 -10.93 4.80 27.59
C LEU A 339 -9.76 4.00 27.03
N TYR A 340 -8.83 4.59 26.29
CA TYR A 340 -7.63 3.89 25.85
C TYR A 340 -6.76 3.35 26.98
N ARG A 341 -6.88 3.89 28.20
CA ARG A 341 -6.14 3.45 29.38
C ARG A 341 -6.87 2.38 30.19
N SER A 342 -8.19 2.47 30.26
CA SER A 342 -9.05 1.57 31.04
C SER A 342 -9.67 0.45 30.21
N GLU A 343 -10.15 0.76 29.01
CA GLU A 343 -10.96 -0.09 28.13
C GLU A 343 -10.50 0.04 26.69
N LYS A 344 -9.29 -0.46 26.43
CA LYS A 344 -8.60 -0.26 25.15
C LYS A 344 -9.38 -0.78 23.93
N ALA A 345 -10.12 -1.87 24.08
CA ALA A 345 -10.91 -2.45 22.99
C ALA A 345 -12.04 -1.53 22.56
N ASP A 346 -12.78 -0.97 23.54
CA ASP A 346 -13.90 -0.06 23.28
C ASP A 346 -13.42 1.26 22.68
N ALA A 347 -12.33 1.81 23.21
CA ALA A 347 -11.70 2.99 22.63
C ALA A 347 -11.24 2.75 21.18
N ALA A 348 -10.66 1.58 20.90
CA ALA A 348 -10.24 1.21 19.57
C ALA A 348 -11.42 1.06 18.61
N ARG A 349 -12.56 0.51 19.08
CA ARG A 349 -13.80 0.43 18.30
C ARG A 349 -14.34 1.82 17.98
N LEU A 350 -14.49 2.69 18.97
CA LEU A 350 -14.98 4.07 18.78
C LEU A 350 -14.12 4.85 17.78
N VAL A 351 -12.79 4.76 17.91
CA VAL A 351 -11.88 5.43 16.96
C VAL A 351 -11.90 4.78 15.59
N ALA A 352 -12.14 3.47 15.49
CA ALA A 352 -12.30 2.79 14.20
C ALA A 352 -13.59 3.24 13.48
N ILE A 353 -14.69 3.43 14.20
CA ILE A 353 -15.93 4.05 13.70
C ILE A 353 -15.63 5.44 13.14
N HIS A 354 -14.94 6.29 13.93
CA HIS A 354 -14.56 7.61 13.47
C HIS A 354 -13.69 7.57 12.20
N ASN A 355 -12.63 6.76 12.21
CA ASN A 355 -11.74 6.65 11.06
C ASN A 355 -12.49 6.20 9.81
N LEU A 356 -13.37 5.22 9.93
CA LEU A 356 -14.13 4.71 8.80
C LEU A 356 -15.12 5.77 8.27
N ALA A 357 -15.83 6.45 9.16
CA ALA A 357 -16.71 7.57 8.79
C ALA A 357 -15.93 8.69 8.09
N PHE A 358 -14.72 9.01 8.58
CA PHE A 358 -13.84 10.00 7.96
C PHE A 358 -13.45 9.61 6.52
N TYR A 359 -13.13 8.33 6.27
CA TYR A 359 -12.82 7.86 4.91
C TYR A 359 -14.03 7.99 3.98
N HIS A 360 -15.20 7.57 4.42
CA HIS A 360 -16.42 7.67 3.61
C HIS A 360 -16.82 9.13 3.35
N GLN A 361 -16.65 10.02 4.35
CA GLN A 361 -16.90 11.45 4.17
C GLN A 361 -15.91 12.08 3.17
N THR A 362 -14.61 11.79 3.31
CA THR A 362 -13.57 12.27 2.37
C THR A 362 -13.91 11.88 0.92
N LEU A 363 -14.35 10.63 0.71
CA LEU A 363 -14.73 10.15 -0.62
C LEU A 363 -16.06 10.73 -1.11
N HIS A 364 -17.01 10.96 -0.22
CA HIS A 364 -18.23 11.68 -0.55
C HIS A 364 -17.92 13.09 -1.04
N ASP A 365 -17.08 13.83 -0.32
CA ASP A 365 -16.66 15.18 -0.69
C ASP A 365 -15.87 15.20 -2.00
N ALA A 366 -15.02 14.19 -2.23
CA ALA A 366 -14.32 13.99 -3.49
C ALA A 366 -15.31 13.83 -4.66
N ARG A 367 -16.35 12.99 -4.52
CA ARG A 367 -17.40 12.85 -5.54
C ARG A 367 -18.14 14.17 -5.80
N LEU A 368 -18.46 14.93 -4.75
CA LEU A 368 -19.06 16.25 -4.90
C LEU A 368 -18.16 17.22 -5.63
N ALA A 369 -16.86 17.25 -5.30
CA ALA A 369 -15.88 18.09 -5.96
C ALA A 369 -15.68 17.71 -7.44
N ILE A 370 -15.66 16.41 -7.79
CA ILE A 370 -15.63 15.94 -9.18
C ILE A 370 -16.87 16.43 -9.95
N ARG A 371 -18.06 16.31 -9.35
CA ARG A 371 -19.31 16.78 -9.98
C ARG A 371 -19.31 18.28 -10.26
N LYS A 372 -18.68 19.06 -9.38
CA LYS A 372 -18.52 20.52 -9.52
C LYS A 372 -17.34 20.92 -10.41
N ARG A 373 -16.50 19.98 -10.80
CA ARG A 373 -15.24 20.22 -11.51
C ARG A 373 -14.21 21.01 -10.68
N GLU A 374 -14.16 20.74 -9.38
CA GLU A 374 -13.31 21.40 -8.38
C GLU A 374 -12.39 20.39 -7.68
N PHE A 375 -12.24 19.19 -8.23
CA PHE A 375 -11.57 18.10 -7.52
C PHE A 375 -10.10 18.39 -7.19
N ARG A 376 -9.36 18.97 -8.13
CA ARG A 376 -7.95 19.33 -7.90
C ARG A 376 -7.81 20.34 -6.76
N ALA A 377 -8.62 21.38 -6.76
CA ALA A 377 -8.62 22.38 -5.68
C ALA A 377 -8.99 21.75 -4.31
N TYR A 378 -9.97 20.84 -4.31
CA TYR A 378 -10.34 20.08 -3.11
C TYR A 378 -9.16 19.23 -2.59
N ARG A 379 -8.54 18.43 -3.48
CA ARG A 379 -7.41 17.58 -3.15
C ARG A 379 -6.23 18.39 -2.61
N ASP A 380 -5.83 19.46 -3.30
CA ASP A 380 -4.69 20.28 -2.92
C ASP A 380 -4.91 20.94 -1.55
N SER A 381 -6.12 21.49 -1.31
CA SER A 381 -6.50 22.03 -0.02
C SER A 381 -6.50 20.96 1.09
N PHE A 382 -6.93 19.74 0.79
CA PHE A 382 -6.90 18.63 1.73
C PHE A 382 -5.46 18.24 2.09
N VAL A 383 -4.59 18.08 1.09
CA VAL A 383 -3.19 17.70 1.28
C VAL A 383 -2.44 18.79 2.05
N GLU A 384 -2.66 20.07 1.74
CA GLU A 384 -2.06 21.18 2.47
C GLU A 384 -2.45 21.17 3.97
N LYS A 385 -3.73 21.01 4.28
CA LYS A 385 -4.22 20.88 5.66
C LYS A 385 -3.67 19.64 6.36
N TRP A 386 -3.59 18.52 5.66
CA TRP A 386 -3.06 17.27 6.16
C TRP A 386 -1.57 17.37 6.52
N ASP A 387 -0.75 18.02 5.69
CA ASP A 387 0.68 18.17 5.86
C ASP A 387 1.04 19.29 6.85
N SER A 388 0.25 20.35 6.93
CA SER A 388 0.45 21.44 7.89
C SER A 388 0.32 20.97 9.34
N GLY A 389 -0.44 19.88 9.57
CA GLY A 389 -0.43 19.13 10.81
C GLY A 389 -0.62 19.94 12.07
N GLU A 390 -1.65 20.77 12.19
CA GLU A 390 -1.99 21.41 13.48
C GLU A 390 -2.32 20.39 14.59
N GLY A 391 -2.54 19.12 14.22
CA GLY A 391 -2.53 17.98 15.15
C GLY A 391 -1.11 17.63 15.63
N SER A 392 -0.07 18.16 15.01
CA SER A 392 1.37 17.98 15.32
C SER A 392 1.99 19.15 16.11
N ALA A 393 1.24 20.19 16.42
CA ALA A 393 1.75 21.41 17.05
C ALA A 393 2.13 21.22 18.53
N SER A 394 3.21 20.46 18.78
CA SER A 394 3.98 20.53 20.02
C SER A 394 5.49 20.23 19.81
N GLN A 395 6.07 20.70 18.71
CA GLN A 395 7.53 20.68 18.50
C GLN A 395 8.11 22.05 18.14
N GLN A 396 7.57 23.16 18.66
CA GLN A 396 8.28 24.44 18.66
C GLN A 396 8.36 24.99 20.07
N GLY A 397 9.31 24.45 20.81
CA GLY A 397 9.84 25.03 22.03
C GLY A 397 11.33 25.32 21.81
N GLY A 398 11.71 26.58 21.53
CA GLY A 398 13.06 27.10 21.67
C GLY A 398 13.87 27.27 20.37
N GLY A 399 13.74 28.42 19.74
CA GLY A 399 14.66 28.93 18.73
C GLY A 399 14.17 30.26 18.17
N SER A 400 14.70 31.38 18.65
CA SER A 400 14.39 32.75 18.20
C SER A 400 14.54 32.93 16.68
N PRO A 401 13.77 33.86 16.08
CA PRO A 401 13.81 34.10 14.64
C PRO A 401 14.99 35.02 14.29
N ALA A 402 15.79 34.62 13.32
CA ALA A 402 16.74 35.48 12.66
C ALA A 402 16.07 36.21 11.49
N ALA A 403 16.32 37.51 11.47
CA ALA A 403 15.70 38.52 10.65
C ALA A 403 15.70 38.28 9.14
N SER A 404 14.58 38.64 8.54
CA SER A 404 14.40 38.88 7.09
C SER A 404 15.14 40.16 6.69
N THR A 405 15.94 40.10 5.65
CA THR A 405 16.36 41.27 4.91
C THR A 405 15.73 41.26 3.52
N THR A 406 14.79 42.15 3.34
CA THR A 406 14.22 42.58 2.07
C THR A 406 15.22 43.37 1.26
N VAL A 407 15.36 43.07 -0.04
CA VAL A 407 15.78 44.07 -1.04
C VAL A 407 14.85 43.94 -2.23
N GLY A 408 14.17 45.05 -2.49
CA GLY A 408 13.26 45.22 -3.62
C GLY A 408 13.95 45.81 -4.86
N GLY A 409 13.22 45.88 -5.96
CA GLY A 409 13.55 46.63 -7.18
C GLY A 409 13.06 45.91 -8.43
N SER A 410 11.90 46.12 -8.83
CA SER A 410 11.20 46.86 -9.88
C SER A 410 11.86 46.82 -11.29
N ALA A 411 11.08 46.41 -12.25
CA ALA A 411 10.72 47.07 -13.49
C ALA A 411 10.67 46.13 -14.73
N THR A 412 9.51 45.93 -15.24
CA THR A 412 9.18 45.74 -16.68
C THR A 412 9.47 47.03 -17.47
N PRO A 413 9.40 47.12 -18.82
CA PRO A 413 8.72 46.30 -19.80
C PRO A 413 9.30 46.28 -21.25
N ARG A 414 8.55 45.58 -22.14
CA ARG A 414 8.35 45.84 -23.61
C ARG A 414 9.33 45.23 -24.62
N MET A 415 8.82 44.40 -25.46
CA MET A 415 8.10 44.41 -26.72
C MET A 415 8.96 44.13 -27.97
N MET A 416 8.36 43.33 -28.83
CA MET A 416 8.41 43.30 -30.29
C MET A 416 9.50 42.53 -31.05
N GLY A 417 9.04 41.61 -31.81
CA GLY A 417 9.02 41.49 -33.28
C GLY A 417 10.05 40.46 -33.74
N GLY A 418 9.77 39.51 -34.53
CA GLY A 418 8.98 39.32 -35.65
C GLY A 418 9.74 38.41 -36.61
N MET A 419 9.01 37.54 -37.31
CA MET A 419 9.30 36.97 -38.65
C MET A 419 10.20 35.72 -38.75
N SER A 420 9.52 34.64 -39.11
CA SER A 420 9.96 33.56 -40.02
C SER A 420 10.21 34.12 -41.45
N PRO A 421 10.59 33.34 -42.47
CA PRO A 421 10.81 31.91 -42.65
C PRO A 421 11.93 31.54 -43.66
N VAL A 422 11.86 30.27 -44.20
CA VAL A 422 12.40 29.74 -45.48
C VAL A 422 13.71 28.96 -45.37
N SER A 423 13.75 27.72 -45.59
CA SER A 423 13.51 26.68 -46.60
C SER A 423 14.79 26.07 -47.15
N SER A 424 14.72 24.75 -47.41
CA SER A 424 15.43 23.94 -48.43
C SER A 424 16.92 23.64 -48.17
N SER A 425 17.50 22.50 -48.45
CA SER A 425 17.17 21.37 -49.30
C SER A 425 18.27 20.28 -49.16
N MET A 426 17.88 19.02 -49.24
CA MET A 426 18.45 17.91 -50.02
C MET A 426 19.95 17.52 -49.97
N GLY A 427 20.13 16.21 -49.87
CA GLY A 427 21.20 15.38 -50.41
C GLY A 427 21.84 14.51 -49.37
N GLY A 428 21.72 13.25 -49.28
CA GLY A 428 21.76 12.22 -50.30
C GLY A 428 23.09 11.47 -50.17
N GLY A 429 23.09 10.15 -49.79
CA GLY A 429 24.24 9.32 -50.00
C GLY A 429 24.52 8.27 -48.91
N SER A 430 23.98 7.06 -49.09
CA SER A 430 24.52 5.78 -48.62
C SER A 430 25.45 5.20 -49.72
N PRO A 431 26.11 4.02 -49.56
CA PRO A 431 26.63 3.22 -48.44
C PRO A 431 28.04 2.64 -48.70
N ALA A 432 28.66 1.93 -47.77
CA ALA A 432 29.48 0.71 -47.98
C ALA A 432 30.12 0.24 -46.67
N LYS A 433 29.81 -0.90 -46.25
CA LYS A 433 30.34 -2.28 -46.18
C LYS A 433 31.76 -2.49 -45.63
N ALA A 434 31.77 -3.31 -44.55
CA ALA A 434 32.62 -4.46 -44.19
C ALA A 434 34.11 -4.20 -43.88
N THR A 435 34.63 -4.69 -42.75
CA THR A 435 35.14 -6.07 -42.55
C THR A 435 35.78 -6.24 -41.18
N ARG A 436 35.65 -7.40 -40.68
CA ARG A 436 36.24 -8.24 -39.64
C ARG A 436 37.75 -8.09 -39.42
N ALA A 437 38.20 -8.12 -38.12
CA ALA A 437 39.27 -9.02 -37.63
C ALA A 437 39.63 -8.77 -36.16
N THR A 438 39.53 -9.80 -35.33
CA THR A 438 40.35 -10.02 -34.12
C THR A 438 41.78 -10.42 -34.52
N PRO A 439 42.84 -10.27 -33.69
CA PRO A 439 43.11 -11.10 -32.52
C PRO A 439 43.91 -10.46 -31.36
N SER A 440 43.93 -11.13 -30.21
CA SER A 440 44.91 -11.02 -29.10
C SER A 440 46.29 -11.63 -29.49
N PRO A 441 47.34 -11.71 -28.65
CA PRO A 441 47.69 -11.07 -27.37
C PRO A 441 49.15 -10.57 -27.26
N ASP A 442 49.50 -10.12 -26.03
CA ASP A 442 50.84 -10.14 -25.41
C ASP A 442 51.77 -8.92 -25.33
N LYS A 443 52.20 -8.77 -24.04
CA LYS A 443 53.49 -8.31 -23.49
C LYS A 443 53.69 -6.86 -23.06
N ALA A 444 53.70 -6.76 -21.74
CA ALA A 444 54.72 -6.16 -20.84
C ALA A 444 55.67 -5.04 -21.33
N SER A 445 55.66 -3.93 -20.59
CA SER A 445 56.84 -3.40 -19.88
C SER A 445 56.57 -2.09 -19.14
N LYS A 446 56.96 -2.08 -17.87
CA LYS A 446 57.68 -1.05 -17.04
C LYS A 446 57.40 0.44 -17.33
N GLY A 447 56.80 1.21 -16.35
CA GLY A 447 57.48 1.74 -15.19
C GLY A 447 57.51 3.25 -15.21
N SER A 448 56.89 3.90 -14.26
CA SER A 448 57.45 5.04 -13.52
C SER A 448 56.48 5.47 -12.41
N ALA A 449 57.04 5.64 -11.23
CA ALA A 449 56.42 6.08 -10.00
C ALA A 449 56.04 7.55 -10.08
N VAL A 450 54.85 7.90 -9.51
CA VAL A 450 54.58 9.19 -8.91
C VAL A 450 53.62 8.99 -7.73
N ASP A 451 54.15 9.35 -6.56
CA ASP A 451 53.60 9.73 -5.27
C ASP A 451 52.25 9.19 -4.76
N GLU A 452 52.42 8.39 -3.71
CA GLU A 452 51.45 8.11 -2.64
C GLU A 452 51.35 9.35 -1.73
N SER A 453 50.15 9.92 -1.66
CA SER A 453 49.62 10.47 -0.40
C SER A 453 48.14 10.78 -0.58
N ASP A 454 47.28 9.88 -0.05
CA ASP A 454 46.02 10.05 0.65
C ASP A 454 45.12 8.82 0.55
N ALA A 455 45.64 7.65 0.91
CA ALA A 455 44.81 6.51 1.27
C ALA A 455 44.46 6.60 2.76
N LYS A 456 43.29 7.17 3.09
CA LYS A 456 42.68 6.99 4.41
C LYS A 456 42.45 5.50 4.65
N THR A 457 43.30 4.97 5.51
CA THR A 457 43.25 3.62 6.07
C THR A 457 41.85 3.35 6.64
N GLN A 458 41.03 2.60 5.94
CA GLN A 458 39.86 1.93 6.53
C GLN A 458 40.40 0.92 7.55
N LYS A 459 40.29 1.26 8.83
CA LYS A 459 40.45 0.29 9.92
C LYS A 459 39.42 -0.83 9.69
N ARG A 460 39.89 -2.04 9.38
CA ARG A 460 39.11 -3.25 9.45
C ARG A 460 38.55 -3.34 10.88
N GLY A 461 37.23 -3.32 11.02
CA GLY A 461 36.56 -3.52 12.29
C GLY A 461 36.88 -4.92 12.88
N PRO A 462 36.57 -5.17 14.15
CA PRO A 462 36.85 -6.43 14.81
C PRO A 462 36.11 -7.56 14.11
N SER A 463 36.87 -8.60 13.72
CA SER A 463 36.34 -9.86 13.20
C SER A 463 35.85 -10.72 14.34
N ILE A 464 34.59 -11.22 14.24
CA ILE A 464 33.98 -12.04 15.30
C ILE A 464 34.33 -13.51 15.11
N THR A 465 34.87 -14.11 16.17
CA THR A 465 35.08 -15.56 16.27
C THR A 465 33.80 -16.19 16.87
N GLY A 466 33.06 -17.01 16.09
CA GLY A 466 31.86 -17.71 16.55
C GLY A 466 30.51 -17.18 16.06
N GLY A 467 30.48 -16.10 15.27
CA GLY A 467 29.27 -15.63 14.57
C GLY A 467 28.13 -15.09 15.45
N ARG A 468 28.36 -14.86 16.76
CA ARG A 468 27.37 -14.37 17.72
C ARG A 468 27.58 -12.93 18.10
N GLY A 469 26.48 -12.14 18.18
CA GLY A 469 26.49 -10.77 18.59
C GLY A 469 25.25 -10.35 19.39
N VAL A 470 25.22 -9.09 19.80
CA VAL A 470 24.08 -8.47 20.46
C VAL A 470 23.60 -7.31 19.63
N LEU A 471 22.32 -7.31 19.29
CA LEU A 471 21.66 -6.22 18.60
C LEU A 471 20.95 -5.32 19.62
N HIS A 472 21.33 -4.04 19.66
CA HIS A 472 20.69 -3.03 20.49
C HIS A 472 19.81 -2.14 19.58
N ILE A 473 18.51 -2.11 19.85
CA ILE A 473 17.56 -1.24 19.17
C ILE A 473 17.07 -0.18 20.16
N LYS A 474 17.38 1.09 19.87
CA LYS A 474 16.92 2.21 20.69
C LYS A 474 16.07 3.15 19.84
N VAL A 475 14.75 3.14 20.10
CA VAL A 475 13.80 4.02 19.45
C VAL A 475 13.55 5.23 20.32
N LYS A 476 13.86 6.43 19.80
CA LYS A 476 13.54 7.73 20.41
C LYS A 476 12.41 8.41 19.65
N SER A 477 11.87 9.49 20.22
CA SER A 477 10.74 10.24 19.63
C SER A 477 10.95 10.69 18.18
N ASN A 478 12.19 10.90 17.75
CA ASN A 478 12.53 11.40 16.42
C ASN A 478 13.75 10.73 15.78
N ASN A 479 14.16 9.55 16.24
CA ASN A 479 15.25 8.81 15.63
C ASN A 479 15.26 7.34 16.07
N VAL A 480 15.70 6.46 15.18
CA VAL A 480 15.98 5.05 15.46
C VAL A 480 17.49 4.86 15.43
N ILE A 481 18.04 4.21 16.46
CA ILE A 481 19.46 3.88 16.57
C ILE A 481 19.55 2.36 16.64
N VAL A 482 20.29 1.78 15.73
CA VAL A 482 20.54 0.33 15.62
C VAL A 482 22.05 0.11 15.80
N THR A 483 22.43 -0.73 16.74
CA THR A 483 23.84 -1.00 17.05
C THR A 483 24.06 -2.48 17.25
N PHE A 484 25.00 -3.07 16.53
CA PHE A 484 25.48 -4.43 16.74
C PHE A 484 26.78 -4.37 17.57
N THR A 485 26.85 -5.24 18.57
CA THR A 485 28.05 -5.41 19.39
C THR A 485 28.44 -6.89 19.44
N ASP A 486 29.68 -7.18 19.79
CA ASP A 486 30.06 -8.51 20.23
C ASP A 486 29.47 -8.80 21.63
N GLU A 487 29.72 -10.01 22.15
CA GLU A 487 29.26 -10.43 23.49
C GLU A 487 29.94 -9.63 24.63
N GLN A 488 31.07 -8.98 24.36
CA GLN A 488 31.82 -8.12 25.27
C GLN A 488 31.37 -6.66 25.24
N GLY A 489 30.44 -6.31 24.33
CA GLY A 489 29.87 -4.97 24.19
C GLY A 489 30.67 -4.03 23.26
N GLN A 490 31.67 -4.53 22.50
CA GLN A 490 32.35 -3.73 21.49
C GLN A 490 31.45 -3.54 20.26
N VAL A 491 31.38 -2.30 19.77
CA VAL A 491 30.55 -1.97 18.61
C VAL A 491 31.16 -2.52 17.33
N ILE A 492 30.38 -3.31 16.61
CA ILE A 492 30.73 -3.95 15.35
C ILE A 492 30.22 -3.12 14.18
N GLY A 493 28.94 -2.72 14.26
CA GLY A 493 28.27 -1.93 13.25
C GLY A 493 27.13 -1.13 13.86
N TRP A 494 26.80 -0.01 13.23
CA TRP A 494 25.68 0.81 13.69
C TRP A 494 25.13 1.68 12.56
N SER A 495 23.86 1.99 12.68
CA SER A 495 23.21 3.00 11.86
C SER A 495 22.11 3.73 12.61
N THR A 496 21.67 4.83 12.03
CA THR A 496 20.53 5.62 12.51
C THR A 496 19.71 6.08 11.32
N ALA A 497 18.44 6.38 11.54
CA ALA A 497 17.60 6.98 10.51
C ALA A 497 18.23 8.23 9.87
N GLY A 498 18.99 9.01 10.65
CA GLY A 498 19.71 10.19 10.14
C GLY A 498 20.90 9.86 9.24
N ARG A 499 21.65 8.78 9.55
CA ARG A 499 22.77 8.29 8.74
C ARG A 499 22.27 7.65 7.44
N ALA A 500 21.14 6.95 7.49
CA ALA A 500 20.46 6.40 6.33
C ALA A 500 19.80 7.47 5.41
N GLY A 501 20.12 8.77 5.62
CA GLY A 501 19.71 9.86 4.74
C GLY A 501 18.37 10.53 5.08
N PHE A 502 17.65 10.05 6.08
CA PHE A 502 16.35 10.63 6.46
C PHE A 502 16.54 11.93 7.29
N LYS A 503 15.75 12.97 6.99
CA LYS A 503 15.80 14.29 7.67
C LYS A 503 14.46 14.62 8.34
N GLY A 504 14.48 15.40 9.43
CA GLY A 504 13.28 15.88 10.12
C GLY A 504 12.35 14.74 10.58
N ALA A 505 11.06 14.91 10.40
CA ALA A 505 10.03 13.94 10.79
C ALA A 505 10.17 12.57 10.07
N ARG A 506 10.77 12.53 8.89
CA ARG A 506 11.01 11.29 8.13
C ARG A 506 11.94 10.31 8.84
N LYS A 507 12.81 10.76 9.76
CA LYS A 507 13.64 9.87 10.61
C LYS A 507 12.81 8.93 11.49
N ASN A 508 11.53 9.25 11.62
CA ASN A 508 10.59 8.56 12.50
C ASN A 508 9.63 7.64 11.73
N SER A 509 9.87 7.36 10.44
CA SER A 509 9.07 6.45 9.64
C SER A 509 9.48 4.99 9.84
N PRO A 510 8.56 4.02 9.66
CA PRO A 510 8.87 2.59 9.59
C PRO A 510 10.01 2.29 8.61
N MET A 511 9.98 2.94 7.46
CA MET A 511 10.99 2.80 6.42
C MET A 511 12.36 3.26 6.89
N ALA A 512 12.45 4.40 7.61
CA ALA A 512 13.72 4.87 8.16
C ALA A 512 14.30 3.90 9.21
N ALA A 513 13.42 3.24 9.98
CA ALA A 513 13.80 2.20 10.95
C ALA A 513 14.33 0.96 10.22
N ALA A 514 13.64 0.49 9.18
CA ALA A 514 14.06 -0.65 8.37
C ALA A 514 15.39 -0.38 7.65
N PHE A 515 15.59 0.81 7.05
CA PHE A 515 16.84 1.18 6.40
C PHE A 515 18.01 1.25 7.41
N ALA A 516 17.80 1.83 8.60
CA ALA A 516 18.81 1.84 9.64
C ALA A 516 19.17 0.43 10.12
N GLY A 517 18.16 -0.45 10.20
CA GLY A 517 18.32 -1.88 10.50
C GLY A 517 19.18 -2.59 9.46
N ARG A 518 18.84 -2.43 8.19
CA ARG A 518 19.55 -3.06 7.07
C ARG A 518 21.00 -2.59 6.95
N GLU A 519 21.25 -1.28 7.04
CA GLU A 519 22.60 -0.73 6.97
C GLU A 519 23.50 -1.21 8.13
N ALA A 520 22.95 -1.29 9.34
CA ALA A 520 23.68 -1.83 10.49
C ALA A 520 23.90 -3.34 10.37
N ALA A 521 22.91 -4.10 9.88
CA ALA A 521 23.01 -5.54 9.67
C ALA A 521 24.06 -5.89 8.62
N GLN A 522 24.16 -5.14 7.53
CA GLN A 522 25.21 -5.36 6.52
C GLN A 522 26.62 -5.23 7.13
N GLN A 523 26.86 -4.20 7.95
CA GLN A 523 28.14 -4.04 8.64
C GLN A 523 28.42 -5.21 9.59
N ALA A 524 27.40 -5.73 10.25
CA ALA A 524 27.53 -6.89 11.15
C ALA A 524 27.83 -8.18 10.38
N ILE A 525 27.21 -8.41 9.23
CA ILE A 525 27.48 -9.54 8.33
C ILE A 525 28.90 -9.47 7.81
N ASP A 526 29.35 -8.31 7.35
CA ASP A 526 30.70 -8.07 6.86
C ASP A 526 31.79 -8.36 7.94
N ALA A 527 31.40 -8.24 9.22
CA ALA A 527 32.23 -8.59 10.37
C ALA A 527 32.07 -10.06 10.85
N GLY A 528 31.20 -10.84 10.22
CA GLY A 528 31.02 -12.27 10.49
C GLY A 528 29.87 -12.62 11.46
N VAL A 529 28.94 -11.70 11.78
CA VAL A 529 27.76 -11.99 12.62
C VAL A 529 26.75 -12.82 11.85
N GLN A 530 26.31 -13.93 12.44
CA GLN A 530 25.28 -14.82 11.91
C GLN A 530 24.05 -14.89 12.81
N ARG A 531 24.22 -14.71 14.13
CA ARG A 531 23.16 -14.81 15.14
C ARG A 531 23.26 -13.69 16.14
N VAL A 532 22.11 -13.20 16.61
CA VAL A 532 22.07 -12.13 17.61
C VAL A 532 21.02 -12.37 18.68
N SER A 533 21.35 -11.99 19.93
CA SER A 533 20.36 -11.69 20.96
C SER A 533 20.00 -10.21 20.86
N VAL A 534 18.72 -9.86 20.97
CA VAL A 534 18.22 -8.50 20.76
C VAL A 534 17.85 -7.85 22.09
N LYS A 535 18.35 -6.64 22.32
CA LYS A 535 17.97 -5.76 23.42
C LYS A 535 17.20 -4.56 22.86
N VAL A 536 15.92 -4.45 23.20
CA VAL A 536 15.04 -3.41 22.68
C VAL A 536 14.73 -2.39 23.77
N LYS A 537 14.98 -1.11 23.45
CA LYS A 537 14.40 0.03 24.16
C LYS A 537 13.51 0.80 23.22
N ASP A 538 12.23 0.40 23.18
CA ASP A 538 11.27 0.95 22.22
C ASP A 538 10.06 1.57 22.91
N VAL A 539 9.97 2.88 22.86
CA VAL A 539 8.86 3.66 23.40
C VAL A 539 7.71 3.81 22.38
N GLN A 540 7.92 3.39 21.11
CA GLN A 540 7.02 3.70 20.00
C GLN A 540 6.61 2.50 19.09
N GLY A 541 7.07 1.27 19.38
CA GLY A 541 6.69 0.06 18.64
C GLY A 541 7.30 -0.05 17.23
N ARG A 542 8.52 0.48 17.02
CA ARG A 542 9.24 0.44 15.73
C ARG A 542 10.39 -0.53 15.69
N SER A 543 10.65 -1.19 16.78
CA SER A 543 11.62 -2.27 16.82
C SER A 543 11.30 -3.38 15.84
N GLU A 544 10.01 -3.64 15.56
CA GLU A 544 9.58 -4.65 14.60
C GLU A 544 10.06 -4.35 13.17
N ASP A 545 10.08 -3.08 12.76
CA ASP A 545 10.57 -2.69 11.43
C ASP A 545 12.09 -2.92 11.30
N VAL A 546 12.84 -2.72 12.39
CA VAL A 546 14.28 -3.02 12.46
C VAL A 546 14.51 -4.52 12.48
N LEU A 547 13.74 -5.26 13.29
CA LEU A 547 13.86 -6.72 13.41
C LEU A 547 13.55 -7.44 12.09
N GLY A 548 12.54 -6.97 11.36
CA GLY A 548 12.24 -7.44 10.02
C GLY A 548 13.44 -7.25 9.09
N ALA A 549 13.98 -6.03 9.01
CA ALA A 549 15.11 -5.72 8.15
C ALA A 549 16.41 -6.50 8.51
N VAL A 550 16.61 -6.84 9.77
CA VAL A 550 17.75 -7.63 10.25
C VAL A 550 17.61 -9.11 9.86
N ARG A 551 16.39 -9.67 9.97
CA ARG A 551 16.09 -11.02 9.48
C ARG A 551 16.22 -11.12 7.96
N ASP A 552 15.68 -10.14 7.24
CA ASP A 552 15.77 -10.06 5.77
C ASP A 552 17.22 -9.96 5.28
N ALA A 553 18.12 -9.43 6.11
CA ALA A 553 19.56 -9.41 5.84
C ALA A 553 20.26 -10.76 6.11
N GLY A 554 19.55 -11.77 6.64
CA GLY A 554 20.09 -13.12 6.88
C GLY A 554 20.69 -13.35 8.28
N ILE A 555 20.43 -12.48 9.25
CA ILE A 555 20.88 -12.66 10.64
C ILE A 555 19.79 -13.34 11.46
N GLU A 556 20.11 -14.49 12.09
CA GLU A 556 19.22 -15.22 12.98
C GLU A 556 19.03 -14.49 14.32
N ILE A 557 17.79 -14.26 14.72
CA ILE A 557 17.46 -13.66 16.02
C ILE A 557 17.14 -14.77 17.03
N THR A 558 18.02 -14.94 18.03
CA THR A 558 17.92 -16.02 19.01
C THR A 558 17.04 -15.68 20.22
N SER A 559 16.96 -14.42 20.59
CA SER A 559 16.13 -13.95 21.72
C SER A 559 15.85 -12.45 21.61
N ILE A 560 14.74 -11.98 22.18
CA ILE A 560 14.39 -10.56 22.24
C ILE A 560 14.05 -10.21 23.70
N VAL A 561 14.75 -9.22 24.24
CA VAL A 561 14.56 -8.73 25.62
C VAL A 561 14.25 -7.24 25.60
N ASN A 562 13.15 -6.85 26.22
CA ASN A 562 12.85 -5.43 26.42
C ASN A 562 13.66 -4.90 27.60
N VAL A 563 14.42 -3.84 27.34
CA VAL A 563 15.26 -3.15 28.34
C VAL A 563 14.55 -1.87 28.75
N PRO A 564 14.44 -1.58 30.07
CA PRO A 564 13.76 -0.39 30.61
C PRO A 564 14.38 0.94 30.18
#